data_709fdd93822279607fe37427ee539727
#
_entry.id   709fdd93822279607fe37427ee539727
#
_cell.length_a   1.000
_cell.length_b   1.000
_cell.length_c   1.000
_cell.angle_alpha   90.00
_cell.angle_beta   90.00
_cell.angle_gamma   90.00
#
_symmetry.space_group_name_H-M   'P 1'
#
loop_
_entity.id
_entity.type
_entity.pdbx_description
1 polymer ?
#
loop_
_entity_poly.entity_id
_entity_poly.type
_entity_poly.pdbx_seq_one_letter_code
_entity_poly.pdbx_strand_id
1 'polypeptide(L)'
;MKKIAMMMFLSVGGASVVCGQQQSAVSDSLWRINLQEVEVVSTRATRTTPVAFTNIDKEKLQKQNLGQDLPYLLSMTPSAVTTSDAGAGIGYTTIRVRGTDGTRINVTANGIPINDAESHTVFWVNLPDFASSVKDLQGMRGAGTSTNGAGAFGASINMQTDR
;
A
#
# COMPACT_ATOMS: atom_id res chain seq x y z
N MET A 1 2.11 -82.08 25.45
CA MET A 1 1.67 -80.89 26.22
C MET A 1 2.84 -79.93 26.62
N LYS A 2 4.09 -80.37 26.70
CA LYS A 2 5.24 -79.50 27.05
C LYS A 2 5.72 -78.58 25.94
N LYS A 3 5.39 -78.85 24.68
CA LYS A 3 5.85 -78.02 23.52
C LYS A 3 4.91 -76.82 23.24
N ILE A 4 3.69 -76.85 23.70
CA ILE A 4 2.74 -75.72 23.51
C ILE A 4 2.99 -74.63 24.55
N ALA A 5 3.42 -75.02 25.74
CA ALA A 5 3.75 -74.04 26.80
C ALA A 5 4.99 -73.19 26.49
N MET A 6 5.93 -73.77 25.68
CA MET A 6 7.14 -73.06 25.34
C MET A 6 6.96 -72.04 24.19
N MET A 7 5.89 -72.21 23.39
CA MET A 7 5.55 -71.26 22.33
C MET A 7 4.80 -70.04 22.83
N MET A 8 4.13 -70.17 24.01
CA MET A 8 3.33 -69.10 24.59
C MET A 8 4.19 -68.05 25.37
N PHE A 9 5.42 -68.42 25.73
CA PHE A 9 6.31 -67.53 26.44
C PHE A 9 7.17 -66.60 25.51
N LEU A 10 7.18 -66.90 24.22
CA LEU A 10 8.00 -66.09 23.26
C LEU A 10 7.20 -64.92 22.67
N SER A 11 5.89 -64.81 22.93
CA SER A 11 5.08 -63.78 22.32
C SER A 11 4.81 -62.54 23.23
N VAL A 12 5.36 -62.53 24.45
CA VAL A 12 5.15 -61.47 25.42
C VAL A 12 6.32 -60.45 25.47
N GLY A 13 7.41 -60.74 24.78
CA GLY A 13 8.64 -59.93 24.84
C GLY A 13 8.76 -58.81 23.83
N GLY A 14 7.70 -58.46 23.07
CA GLY A 14 7.80 -57.53 21.93
C GLY A 14 7.08 -56.18 22.08
N ALA A 15 6.61 -55.79 23.27
CA ALA A 15 6.05 -54.48 23.48
C ALA A 15 7.18 -53.51 23.84
N SER A 16 8.00 -53.15 22.86
CA SER A 16 8.85 -51.97 22.97
C SER A 16 7.95 -50.73 23.10
N VAL A 17 7.91 -50.17 24.27
CA VAL A 17 7.31 -48.86 24.52
C VAL A 17 8.13 -47.86 23.74
N VAL A 18 7.67 -47.47 22.57
CA VAL A 18 8.17 -46.31 21.85
C VAL A 18 7.74 -45.12 22.68
N CYS A 19 8.58 -44.71 23.62
CA CYS A 19 8.48 -43.42 24.29
C CYS A 19 8.76 -42.38 23.18
N GLY A 20 7.67 -41.88 22.55
CA GLY A 20 7.76 -40.72 21.71
C GLY A 20 8.32 -39.60 22.58
N GLN A 21 9.52 -39.14 22.23
CA GLN A 21 10.04 -37.90 22.79
C GLN A 21 9.02 -36.82 22.44
N GLN A 22 8.24 -36.44 23.45
CA GLN A 22 7.54 -35.16 23.42
C GLN A 22 8.64 -34.11 23.34
N GLN A 23 8.98 -33.70 22.11
CA GLN A 23 9.68 -32.47 21.88
C GLN A 23 8.83 -31.41 22.55
N SER A 24 9.24 -31.00 23.74
CA SER A 24 8.76 -29.77 24.32
C SER A 24 8.94 -28.74 23.22
N ALA A 25 7.86 -28.31 22.60
CA ALA A 25 7.88 -27.14 21.77
C ALA A 25 8.46 -26.05 22.68
N VAL A 26 9.75 -25.78 22.49
CA VAL A 26 10.35 -24.56 22.99
C VAL A 26 9.44 -23.51 22.38
N SER A 27 8.54 -22.97 23.21
CA SER A 27 7.78 -21.82 22.84
C SER A 27 8.84 -20.74 22.70
N ASP A 28 9.36 -20.63 21.50
CA ASP A 28 10.14 -19.52 21.05
C ASP A 28 9.17 -18.33 21.18
N SER A 29 9.07 -17.83 22.39
CA SER A 29 8.39 -16.57 22.68
C SER A 29 9.27 -15.46 22.11
N LEU A 30 9.44 -15.49 20.79
CA LEU A 30 9.83 -14.31 20.06
C LEU A 30 8.77 -13.29 20.43
N TRP A 31 9.14 -12.41 21.31
CA TRP A 31 8.39 -11.21 21.59
C TRP A 31 8.20 -10.53 20.23
N ARG A 32 7.07 -10.79 19.61
CA ARG A 32 6.65 -10.03 18.43
C ARG A 32 6.32 -8.64 18.94
N ILE A 33 7.35 -7.83 19.07
CA ILE A 33 7.17 -6.41 19.24
C ILE A 33 6.59 -5.95 17.91
N ASN A 34 5.28 -5.74 17.89
CA ASN A 34 4.66 -5.01 16.79
C ASN A 34 5.23 -3.59 16.87
N LEU A 35 6.26 -3.35 16.09
CA LEU A 35 6.77 -2.01 15.89
C LEU A 35 5.60 -1.21 15.30
N GLN A 36 5.27 -0.09 15.94
CA GLN A 36 4.33 0.84 15.35
C GLN A 36 4.87 1.24 13.99
N GLU A 37 4.01 1.18 12.99
CA GLU A 37 4.34 1.58 11.64
C GLU A 37 4.88 3.02 11.66
N VAL A 38 6.11 3.21 11.18
CA VAL A 38 6.67 4.54 11.01
C VAL A 38 6.07 5.10 9.73
N GLU A 39 5.04 5.91 9.89
CA GLU A 39 4.44 6.63 8.81
C GLU A 39 5.33 7.81 8.40
N VAL A 40 5.68 7.92 7.11
CA VAL A 40 6.43 9.08 6.59
C VAL A 40 5.47 10.27 6.47
N VAL A 41 5.30 10.98 7.57
CA VAL A 41 4.38 12.13 7.66
C VAL A 41 5.02 13.43 7.19
N SER A 42 6.34 13.46 7.04
CA SER A 42 7.11 14.70 6.78
C SER A 42 6.74 15.42 5.47
N THR A 43 6.22 14.68 4.48
CA THR A 43 5.80 15.24 3.20
C THR A 43 4.35 15.70 3.19
N ARG A 44 3.59 15.42 4.25
CA ARG A 44 2.14 15.70 4.30
C ARG A 44 1.86 17.04 4.97
N ALA A 45 0.87 17.74 4.43
CA ALA A 45 0.37 18.95 5.03
C ALA A 45 -0.52 18.62 6.25
N THR A 46 -0.35 19.39 7.29
CA THR A 46 -1.18 19.38 8.50
C THR A 46 -2.06 20.62 8.54
N ARG A 47 -2.98 20.69 9.49
CA ARG A 47 -3.85 21.87 9.66
C ARG A 47 -3.08 23.16 9.95
N THR A 48 -1.85 23.04 10.43
CA THR A 48 -0.96 24.18 10.70
C THR A 48 -0.13 24.60 9.49
N THR A 49 -0.08 23.76 8.45
CA THR A 49 0.66 24.07 7.22
C THR A 49 -0.14 25.05 6.36
N PRO A 50 0.45 26.18 5.94
CA PRO A 50 -0.29 27.23 5.19
C PRO A 50 -0.45 26.87 3.71
N VAL A 51 -0.98 25.68 3.42
CA VAL A 51 -1.24 25.20 2.06
C VAL A 51 -2.66 24.64 1.96
N ALA A 52 -3.28 24.77 0.79
CA ALA A 52 -4.58 24.19 0.54
C ALA A 52 -4.42 22.71 0.21
N PHE A 53 -4.99 21.84 0.99
CA PHE A 53 -4.94 20.40 0.78
C PHE A 53 -6.31 19.73 0.93
N THR A 54 -6.41 18.52 0.40
CA THR A 54 -7.58 17.66 0.53
C THR A 54 -7.10 16.27 0.89
N ASN A 55 -7.67 15.69 1.94
CA ASN A 55 -7.43 14.29 2.30
C ASN A 55 -8.59 13.44 1.81
N ILE A 56 -8.26 12.30 1.24
CA ILE A 56 -9.23 11.30 0.80
C ILE A 56 -8.87 10.00 1.51
N ASP A 57 -9.72 9.61 2.44
CA ASP A 57 -9.55 8.40 3.23
C ASP A 57 -9.96 7.15 2.44
N LYS A 58 -9.52 5.98 2.87
CA LYS A 58 -9.80 4.69 2.26
C LYS A 58 -11.29 4.46 1.98
N GLU A 59 -12.16 4.80 2.92
CA GLU A 59 -13.61 4.64 2.73
C GLU A 59 -14.15 5.45 1.56
N LYS A 60 -13.66 6.68 1.38
CA LYS A 60 -14.04 7.54 0.25
C LYS A 60 -13.47 7.00 -1.06
N LEU A 61 -12.20 6.56 -1.04
CA LEU A 61 -11.57 5.95 -2.19
C LEU A 61 -12.35 4.72 -2.65
N GLN A 62 -12.67 3.81 -1.74
CA GLN A 62 -13.41 2.59 -2.06
C GLN A 62 -14.83 2.86 -2.61
N LYS A 63 -15.53 3.86 -2.07
CA LYS A 63 -16.87 4.23 -2.58
C LYS A 63 -16.84 4.81 -3.98
N GLN A 64 -15.74 5.46 -4.36
CA GLN A 64 -15.59 6.11 -5.66
C GLN A 64 -14.81 5.26 -6.66
N ASN A 65 -14.07 4.26 -6.19
CA ASN A 65 -13.26 3.42 -7.05
C ASN A 65 -14.12 2.41 -7.82
N LEU A 66 -14.25 2.65 -9.11
CA LEU A 66 -14.90 1.76 -10.07
C LEU A 66 -13.86 1.04 -10.96
N GLY A 67 -12.61 0.91 -10.50
CA GLY A 67 -11.50 0.38 -11.29
C GLY A 67 -10.91 1.41 -12.25
N GLN A 68 -11.15 2.69 -12.02
CA GLN A 68 -10.60 3.79 -12.81
C GLN A 68 -9.21 4.20 -12.31
N ASP A 69 -8.46 4.86 -13.17
CA ASP A 69 -7.15 5.39 -12.81
C ASP A 69 -7.27 6.47 -11.72
N LEU A 70 -6.24 6.58 -10.90
CA LEU A 70 -6.21 7.49 -9.76
C LEU A 70 -6.58 8.96 -10.10
N PRO A 71 -6.15 9.55 -11.23
CA PRO A 71 -6.58 10.90 -11.62
C PRO A 71 -8.09 11.08 -11.60
N TYR A 72 -8.85 10.09 -12.01
CA TYR A 72 -10.31 10.16 -12.04
C TYR A 72 -10.92 10.28 -10.64
N LEU A 73 -10.35 9.61 -9.65
CA LEU A 73 -10.79 9.72 -8.26
C LEU A 73 -10.51 11.11 -7.69
N LEU A 74 -9.50 11.80 -8.24
CA LEU A 74 -9.17 13.17 -7.86
C LEU A 74 -10.00 14.22 -8.57
N SER A 75 -10.81 13.86 -9.56
CA SER A 75 -11.66 14.80 -10.32
C SER A 75 -12.63 15.58 -9.45
N MET A 76 -13.07 14.99 -8.34
CA MET A 76 -13.96 15.63 -7.37
C MET A 76 -13.23 16.60 -6.42
N THR A 77 -11.90 16.68 -6.51
CA THR A 77 -11.14 17.63 -5.68
C THR A 77 -11.18 19.04 -6.30
N PRO A 78 -11.27 20.08 -5.49
CA PRO A 78 -11.30 21.45 -6.01
C PRO A 78 -10.04 21.75 -6.85
N SER A 79 -10.23 22.44 -7.98
CA SER A 79 -9.18 22.87 -8.90
C SER A 79 -8.42 21.73 -9.62
N ALA A 80 -8.90 20.49 -9.56
CA ALA A 80 -8.40 19.38 -10.36
C ALA A 80 -9.26 19.20 -11.61
N VAL A 81 -8.61 19.01 -12.74
CA VAL A 81 -9.23 18.65 -14.02
C VAL A 81 -8.56 17.40 -14.53
N THR A 82 -9.34 16.41 -14.84
CA THR A 82 -8.85 15.12 -15.34
C THR A 82 -9.32 14.91 -16.76
N THR A 83 -8.47 14.29 -17.57
CA THR A 83 -8.82 13.88 -18.93
C THR A 83 -8.46 12.42 -19.15
N SER A 84 -9.20 11.75 -20.00
CA SER A 84 -8.93 10.37 -20.41
C SER A 84 -9.15 10.27 -21.91
N ASP A 85 -8.17 9.75 -22.62
CA ASP A 85 -8.24 9.58 -24.06
C ASP A 85 -9.35 8.58 -24.45
N ALA A 86 -9.55 7.55 -23.65
CA ALA A 86 -10.61 6.57 -23.84
C ALA A 86 -11.97 7.02 -23.27
N GLY A 87 -12.03 8.12 -22.55
CA GLY A 87 -13.25 8.65 -21.93
C GLY A 87 -13.73 7.91 -20.68
N ALA A 88 -13.32 6.65 -20.48
CA ALA A 88 -13.76 5.81 -19.36
C ALA A 88 -12.96 6.00 -18.07
N GLY A 89 -11.89 6.78 -18.09
CA GLY A 89 -11.01 6.96 -16.95
C GLY A 89 -10.01 5.83 -16.72
N ILE A 90 -9.75 5.04 -17.75
CA ILE A 90 -8.80 3.93 -17.77
C ILE A 90 -7.85 4.13 -18.95
N GLY A 91 -6.56 3.85 -18.76
CA GLY A 91 -5.55 3.93 -19.80
C GLY A 91 -4.75 5.23 -19.74
N TYR A 92 -4.71 5.99 -20.84
CA TYR A 92 -4.03 7.27 -20.87
C TYR A 92 -4.88 8.35 -20.20
N THR A 93 -4.67 8.53 -18.93
CA THR A 93 -5.32 9.55 -18.11
C THR A 93 -4.33 10.61 -17.69
N THR A 94 -4.78 11.85 -17.60
CA THR A 94 -3.97 12.96 -17.13
C THR A 94 -4.70 13.76 -16.08
N ILE A 95 -3.94 14.46 -15.24
CA ILE A 95 -4.49 15.38 -14.25
C ILE A 95 -3.81 16.73 -14.37
N ARG A 96 -4.61 17.78 -14.23
CA ARG A 96 -4.16 19.17 -14.11
C ARG A 96 -4.69 19.74 -12.82
N VAL A 97 -3.85 20.47 -12.11
CA VAL A 97 -4.27 21.14 -10.86
C VAL A 97 -3.96 22.61 -10.99
N ARG A 98 -4.96 23.47 -10.79
CA ARG A 98 -4.82 24.93 -10.98
C ARG A 98 -4.29 25.32 -12.36
N GLY A 99 -4.60 24.56 -13.40
CA GLY A 99 -4.14 24.77 -14.76
C GLY A 99 -2.72 24.30 -15.05
N THR A 100 -1.97 23.81 -14.06
CA THR A 100 -0.64 23.21 -14.28
C THR A 100 -0.77 21.78 -14.76
N ASP A 101 0.11 21.37 -15.65
CA ASP A 101 0.15 20.03 -16.20
C ASP A 101 0.85 19.03 -15.27
N GLY A 102 0.83 17.75 -15.66
CA GLY A 102 1.40 16.65 -14.86
C GLY A 102 2.90 16.76 -14.61
N THR A 103 3.65 17.48 -15.43
CA THR A 103 5.10 17.68 -15.26
C THR A 103 5.46 18.53 -14.04
N ARG A 104 4.47 19.27 -13.53
CA ARG A 104 4.59 20.17 -12.37
C ARG A 104 3.82 19.69 -11.16
N ILE A 105 3.42 18.43 -11.20
CA ILE A 105 2.72 17.73 -10.11
C ILE A 105 3.60 16.62 -9.61
N ASN A 106 4.09 16.75 -8.39
CA ASN A 106 4.84 15.68 -7.76
C ASN A 106 3.89 14.62 -7.17
N VAL A 107 4.14 13.37 -7.49
CA VAL A 107 3.35 12.24 -6.98
C VAL A 107 4.26 11.31 -6.22
N THR A 108 3.90 11.02 -4.98
CA THR A 108 4.67 10.10 -4.13
C THR A 108 3.79 8.94 -3.66
N ALA A 109 4.39 7.76 -3.62
CA ALA A 109 3.85 6.58 -2.95
C ALA A 109 4.75 6.24 -1.77
N ASN A 110 4.19 6.24 -0.55
CA ASN A 110 4.94 6.01 0.69
C ASN A 110 6.17 6.93 0.85
N GLY A 111 6.08 8.17 0.36
CA GLY A 111 7.16 9.14 0.40
C GLY A 111 8.19 9.02 -0.73
N ILE A 112 8.06 8.04 -1.62
CA ILE A 112 8.94 7.84 -2.76
C ILE A 112 8.29 8.47 -4.00
N PRO A 113 8.97 9.41 -4.71
CA PRO A 113 8.47 9.96 -5.95
C PRO A 113 8.32 8.87 -7.03
N ILE A 114 7.19 8.87 -7.72
CA ILE A 114 6.90 7.94 -8.82
C ILE A 114 6.85 8.65 -10.18
N ASN A 115 7.16 9.95 -10.20
CA ASN A 115 7.30 10.69 -11.45
C ASN A 115 8.47 10.11 -12.24
N ASP A 116 8.27 9.96 -13.54
CA ASP A 116 9.32 9.55 -14.47
C ASP A 116 10.46 10.57 -14.51
N ALA A 117 11.70 10.09 -14.52
CA ALA A 117 12.88 10.93 -14.42
C ALA A 117 13.13 11.80 -15.66
N GLU A 118 12.63 11.39 -16.83
CA GLU A 118 12.81 12.09 -18.10
C GLU A 118 11.65 13.05 -18.37
N SER A 119 10.42 12.53 -18.37
CA SER A 119 9.22 13.28 -18.69
C SER A 119 8.65 14.09 -17.52
N HIS A 120 9.09 13.83 -16.30
CA HIS A 120 8.57 14.39 -15.06
C HIS A 120 7.08 14.15 -14.80
N THR A 121 6.44 13.30 -15.59
CA THR A 121 5.02 12.93 -15.43
C THR A 121 4.86 11.56 -14.81
N VAL A 122 3.65 11.23 -14.41
CA VAL A 122 3.28 9.86 -14.04
C VAL A 122 2.47 9.25 -15.17
N PHE A 123 2.90 8.10 -15.66
CA PHE A 123 2.16 7.30 -16.63
C PHE A 123 1.15 6.41 -15.89
N TRP A 124 -0.06 6.92 -15.70
CA TRP A 124 -1.12 6.23 -14.96
C TRP A 124 -1.53 4.90 -15.58
N VAL A 125 -1.35 4.76 -16.90
CA VAL A 125 -1.57 3.51 -17.62
C VAL A 125 -0.74 2.34 -17.07
N ASN A 126 0.40 2.63 -16.46
CA ASN A 126 1.26 1.62 -15.83
C ASN A 126 0.82 1.25 -14.39
N LEU A 127 -0.16 1.96 -13.86
CA LEU A 127 -0.69 1.81 -12.50
C LEU A 127 -2.21 1.59 -12.52
N PRO A 128 -2.71 0.57 -13.25
CA PRO A 128 -4.14 0.32 -13.33
C PRO A 128 -4.68 -0.04 -11.94
N ASP A 129 -5.84 0.53 -11.58
CA ASP A 129 -6.51 0.30 -10.29
C ASP A 129 -5.59 0.44 -9.05
N PHE A 130 -4.56 1.27 -9.15
CA PHE A 130 -3.64 1.50 -8.02
C PHE A 130 -4.36 2.01 -6.78
N ALA A 131 -5.50 2.68 -6.97
CA ALA A 131 -6.34 3.19 -5.89
C ALA A 131 -6.83 2.11 -4.92
N SER A 132 -6.98 0.87 -5.38
CA SER A 132 -7.36 -0.26 -4.52
C SER A 132 -6.31 -0.60 -3.47
N SER A 133 -5.05 -0.29 -3.76
CA SER A 133 -3.91 -0.49 -2.85
C SER A 133 -3.62 0.72 -1.95
N VAL A 134 -4.34 1.84 -2.15
CA VAL A 134 -4.11 3.08 -1.41
C VAL A 134 -4.97 3.13 -0.16
N LYS A 135 -4.33 3.31 0.99
CA LYS A 135 -4.98 3.51 2.29
C LYS A 135 -5.54 4.91 2.42
N ASP A 136 -4.75 5.89 2.04
CA ASP A 136 -5.17 7.29 2.03
C ASP A 136 -4.37 8.10 1.00
N LEU A 137 -4.94 9.21 0.60
CA LEU A 137 -4.38 10.11 -0.38
C LEU A 137 -4.54 11.54 0.10
N GLN A 138 -3.45 12.31 0.01
CA GLN A 138 -3.49 13.76 0.24
C GLN A 138 -3.07 14.49 -1.02
N GLY A 139 -3.96 15.31 -1.55
CA GLY A 139 -3.67 16.25 -2.64
C GLY A 139 -3.43 17.66 -2.09
N MET A 140 -2.22 18.17 -2.23
CA MET A 140 -1.87 19.56 -1.94
C MET A 140 -1.88 20.37 -3.23
N ARG A 141 -2.41 21.58 -3.17
CA ARG A 141 -2.57 22.47 -4.33
C ARG A 141 -1.66 23.67 -4.24
N GLY A 142 -0.82 23.86 -5.25
CA GLY A 142 0.21 24.91 -5.33
C GLY A 142 1.57 24.39 -4.92
N ALA A 143 2.54 25.28 -4.85
CA ALA A 143 3.89 24.96 -4.38
C ALA A 143 3.79 24.42 -2.95
N GLY A 144 4.16 23.16 -2.77
CA GLY A 144 4.15 22.49 -1.48
C GLY A 144 5.34 22.93 -0.62
N THR A 145 5.54 22.18 0.47
CA THR A 145 6.75 22.31 1.28
C THR A 145 7.96 21.80 0.49
N SER A 146 9.17 22.25 0.84
CA SER A 146 10.42 21.82 0.19
C SER A 146 10.64 20.30 0.23
N THR A 147 9.94 19.60 1.14
CA THR A 147 9.97 18.14 1.25
C THR A 147 9.34 17.41 0.08
N ASN A 148 8.48 18.09 -0.70
CA ASN A 148 7.81 17.49 -1.86
C ASN A 148 8.67 17.47 -3.15
N GLY A 149 9.89 17.95 -3.09
CA GLY A 149 10.81 17.94 -4.22
C GLY A 149 10.58 19.04 -5.26
N ALA A 150 11.47 19.09 -6.26
CA ALA A 150 11.50 20.15 -7.25
C ALA A 150 10.30 20.19 -8.21
N GLY A 151 9.66 19.03 -8.43
CA GLY A 151 8.50 18.91 -9.31
C GLY A 151 7.18 19.42 -8.70
N ALA A 152 7.14 19.73 -7.40
CA ALA A 152 5.93 20.11 -6.68
C ALA A 152 5.56 21.60 -6.84
N PHE A 153 5.62 22.13 -8.05
CA PHE A 153 5.30 23.54 -8.30
C PHE A 153 3.78 23.79 -8.39
N GLY A 154 3.08 22.93 -9.08
CA GLY A 154 1.63 23.05 -9.29
C GLY A 154 0.80 22.38 -8.22
N ALA A 155 1.23 21.20 -7.83
CA ALA A 155 0.57 20.38 -6.82
C ALA A 155 1.50 19.27 -6.32
N SER A 156 1.08 18.63 -5.22
CA SER A 156 1.71 17.41 -4.73
C SER A 156 0.63 16.40 -4.33
N ILE A 157 0.78 15.17 -4.77
CA ILE A 157 -0.13 14.06 -4.46
C ILE A 157 0.66 13.03 -3.66
N ASN A 158 0.31 12.87 -2.40
CA ASN A 158 0.98 11.95 -1.50
C ASN A 158 0.05 10.79 -1.17
N MET A 159 0.45 9.58 -1.53
CA MET A 159 -0.29 8.35 -1.32
C MET A 159 0.38 7.48 -0.27
N GLN A 160 -0.43 6.81 0.51
CA GLN A 160 0.01 5.73 1.37
C GLN A 160 -0.72 4.46 0.98
N THR A 161 0.04 3.37 0.83
CA THR A 161 -0.51 2.06 0.51
C THR A 161 -0.85 1.28 1.76
N ASP A 162 -1.81 0.35 1.64
CA ASP A 162 -2.02 -0.68 2.65
C ASP A 162 -0.78 -1.61 2.72
N ARG A 163 -0.47 -2.10 3.90
CA ARG A 163 0.53 -3.14 4.15
C ARG A 163 -0.16 -4.45 4.51
#